data_8e7b8683d2a8d5f43c528c6b1f666075
#
_entry.id   8e7b8683d2a8d5f43c528c6b1f666075
#
_cell.length_a   1.000
_cell.length_b   1.000
_cell.length_c   1.000
_cell.angle_alpha   90.00
_cell.angle_beta   90.00
_cell.angle_gamma   90.00
#
_symmetry.space_group_name_H-M   'P 1'
#
loop_
_entity.id
_entity.type
_entity.pdbx_description
1 polymer ?
#
loop_
_entity_poly.entity_id
_entity_poly.type
_entity_poly.pdbx_seq_one_letter_code
_entity_poly.pdbx_strand_id
1 'polypeptide(L)'
;MSASSDSAKPALSNPTKQAATQPADNNAVSNRLPYLSSFASEVANSWLLPDGVVDVLFEDAHKQEVLRYQLTLQLITHGYQLVCPPMIEFTESLLSGASEDLKRQTFKIIDQLTGRLMGIRADITPQILRIDAHHGGDGIARYCYAGDVIHTLPSGLFGSRTPLQLGAEIFGCASLTADIELIDVLFSMINSLDMSAALHVDLGHVAIFKRLAELAELSNSDTEQLMHLYANKNLPELKRLCQELPMGNDFYALARFGHDIVNLLAKLSDNAQQDIEIVTAIDELQRLKTHLQEHWQCPVSIDVTELSGYHYHTGIVFNGYINSETQPLVRGGRFDGMKSGNQLASNQPREATGFSMDVSRLLAHTQLEAPTVVLVDYNALSSLDNEQMQLLLQQVASLRQQGYRVTMPLSAEDMPVGLTHRLSLIGNQWQLEAV
;
A
#
# COMPACT_ATOMS: atom_id res chain seq x y z
N MET A 1 0.93 -67.79 29.01
CA MET A 1 0.46 -68.59 27.85
C MET A 1 0.66 -67.72 26.65
N SER A 2 1.73 -67.89 26.01
CA SER A 2 2.08 -68.70 24.83
C SER A 2 1.41 -68.04 23.58
N ALA A 3 2.04 -67.72 22.52
CA ALA A 3 3.28 -67.97 21.82
C ALA A 3 3.15 -67.21 20.49
N SER A 4 4.15 -66.55 20.07
CA SER A 4 5.12 -66.84 18.98
C SER A 4 4.49 -67.17 17.62
N SER A 5 4.87 -66.54 16.51
CA SER A 5 6.01 -66.78 15.64
C SER A 5 5.83 -65.92 14.39
N ASP A 6 6.75 -65.17 13.90
CA ASP A 6 7.97 -65.48 13.19
C ASP A 6 7.84 -65.53 11.64
N SER A 7 8.78 -64.85 11.01
CA SER A 7 9.41 -65.04 9.68
C SER A 7 8.62 -64.57 8.43
N ALA A 8 9.16 -63.98 7.38
CA ALA A 8 10.51 -63.86 6.87
C ALA A 8 10.55 -62.85 5.70
N LYS A 9 11.69 -62.21 5.52
CA LYS A 9 12.07 -61.56 4.23
C LYS A 9 12.41 -62.63 3.18
N PRO A 10 12.34 -62.30 1.90
CA PRO A 10 13.60 -62.28 1.18
C PRO A 10 13.81 -61.07 0.23
N ALA A 11 15.04 -61.01 -0.20
CA ALA A 11 15.81 -59.96 -0.77
C ALA A 11 15.79 -59.93 -2.34
N LEU A 12 16.24 -58.75 -2.85
CA LEU A 12 17.04 -58.52 -4.06
C LEU A 12 16.52 -58.91 -5.47
N SER A 13 16.38 -57.87 -6.31
CA SER A 13 17.14 -57.81 -7.57
C SER A 13 16.95 -56.47 -8.27
N ASN A 14 18.07 -55.75 -8.50
CA ASN A 14 18.21 -54.76 -9.57
C ASN A 14 18.36 -55.50 -10.92
N PRO A 15 17.91 -54.86 -12.03
CA PRO A 15 18.92 -54.49 -13.02
C PRO A 15 18.69 -53.15 -13.76
N THR A 16 19.85 -52.48 -13.91
CA THR A 16 20.39 -51.82 -15.11
C THR A 16 19.55 -50.91 -16.01
N LYS A 17 19.97 -49.61 -16.01
CA LYS A 17 20.24 -48.67 -17.11
C LYS A 17 19.48 -48.81 -18.44
N GLN A 18 18.75 -47.73 -18.78
CA GLN A 18 18.95 -47.07 -20.09
C GLN A 18 18.59 -45.58 -20.00
N ALA A 19 19.48 -44.76 -20.52
CA ALA A 19 19.36 -43.34 -20.66
C ALA A 19 18.48 -42.96 -21.84
N ALA A 20 17.58 -41.99 -21.66
CA ALA A 20 17.03 -41.22 -22.74
C ALA A 20 16.91 -39.77 -22.31
N THR A 21 17.77 -38.96 -22.89
CA THR A 21 17.77 -37.51 -22.84
C THR A 21 16.56 -36.94 -23.55
N GLN A 22 15.78 -36.09 -22.83
CA GLN A 22 14.93 -35.09 -23.44
C GLN A 22 15.12 -33.76 -22.73
N PRO A 23 15.05 -32.61 -23.44
CA PRO A 23 15.42 -31.31 -22.89
C PRO A 23 14.34 -30.81 -21.95
N ALA A 24 14.78 -30.33 -20.81
CA ALA A 24 13.92 -29.68 -19.83
C ALA A 24 13.50 -28.28 -20.35
N ASP A 25 12.20 -28.09 -20.47
CA ASP A 25 11.57 -26.78 -20.57
C ASP A 25 11.93 -25.92 -19.35
N ASN A 26 12.82 -24.95 -19.57
CA ASN A 26 13.15 -23.91 -18.59
C ASN A 26 12.11 -22.76 -18.69
N ASN A 27 10.92 -22.99 -18.21
CA ASN A 27 10.00 -21.93 -17.80
C ASN A 27 9.51 -22.21 -16.37
N ALA A 28 10.46 -22.29 -15.45
CA ALA A 28 10.17 -22.14 -14.04
C ALA A 28 10.27 -20.64 -13.72
N VAL A 29 9.09 -20.01 -13.57
CA VAL A 29 8.91 -18.75 -12.87
C VAL A 29 9.72 -18.85 -11.58
N SER A 30 10.84 -18.13 -11.49
CA SER A 30 11.66 -18.10 -10.30
C SER A 30 10.92 -17.28 -9.23
N ASN A 31 10.06 -17.94 -8.46
CA ASN A 31 9.71 -17.48 -7.13
C ASN A 31 10.98 -17.53 -6.26
N ARG A 32 11.86 -16.58 -6.46
CA ARG A 32 12.96 -16.33 -5.54
C ARG A 32 12.36 -15.62 -4.34
N LEU A 33 12.12 -16.38 -3.28
CA LEU A 33 12.00 -15.83 -1.93
C LEU A 33 13.27 -15.00 -1.66
N PRO A 34 13.18 -13.68 -1.44
CA PRO A 34 14.37 -12.83 -1.36
C PRO A 34 15.27 -13.11 -0.15
N TYR A 35 14.91 -14.01 0.74
CA TYR A 35 15.59 -14.27 2.01
C TYR A 35 16.43 -15.55 2.09
N LEU A 36 16.44 -16.41 1.07
CA LEU A 36 17.22 -17.66 1.13
C LEU A 36 18.61 -17.60 0.48
N SER A 37 19.02 -16.45 -0.06
CA SER A 37 20.36 -16.31 -0.65
C SER A 37 21.44 -15.81 0.32
N SER A 38 21.13 -15.54 1.58
CA SER A 38 22.05 -14.89 2.52
C SER A 38 23.07 -15.83 3.19
N PHE A 39 23.12 -17.12 2.84
CA PHE A 39 24.05 -18.08 3.47
C PHE A 39 25.26 -18.49 2.64
N ALA A 40 25.59 -17.80 1.58
CA ALA A 40 26.73 -18.14 0.76
C ALA A 40 27.82 -17.04 0.80
N SER A 41 28.83 -17.32 1.58
CA SER A 41 30.22 -16.81 1.60
C SER A 41 30.50 -15.43 2.23
N GLU A 42 31.55 -15.39 3.05
CA GLU A 42 32.13 -14.21 3.73
C GLU A 42 32.57 -13.05 2.81
N VAL A 43 32.66 -13.26 1.52
CA VAL A 43 33.01 -12.24 0.52
C VAL A 43 31.80 -11.42 0.10
N ALA A 44 30.57 -11.90 0.32
CA ALA A 44 29.33 -11.23 -0.05
C ALA A 44 28.88 -10.15 0.95
N ASN A 45 29.43 -10.10 2.15
CA ASN A 45 28.93 -9.24 3.24
C ASN A 45 29.12 -7.74 3.03
N SER A 46 30.00 -7.31 2.12
CA SER A 46 30.24 -5.88 1.86
C SER A 46 29.18 -5.22 0.95
N TRP A 47 28.30 -6.02 0.36
CA TRP A 47 27.28 -5.56 -0.59
C TRP A 47 25.84 -5.85 -0.13
N LEU A 48 25.66 -6.29 1.13
CA LEU A 48 24.35 -6.59 1.66
C LEU A 48 23.58 -5.32 2.01
N LEU A 49 22.34 -5.24 1.55
CA LEU A 49 21.39 -4.26 2.03
C LEU A 49 20.80 -4.68 3.38
N PRO A 50 20.32 -3.74 4.20
CA PRO A 50 19.60 -4.07 5.44
C PRO A 50 18.35 -4.92 5.16
N ASP A 51 17.94 -5.73 6.12
CA ASP A 51 16.71 -6.52 6.01
C ASP A 51 15.50 -5.64 5.69
N GLY A 52 14.69 -6.06 4.73
CA GLY A 52 13.52 -5.31 4.27
C GLY A 52 13.83 -4.10 3.37
N VAL A 53 15.10 -3.92 3.00
CA VAL A 53 15.53 -2.93 1.98
C VAL A 53 15.99 -3.67 0.76
N VAL A 54 15.46 -3.30 -0.41
CA VAL A 54 15.79 -3.94 -1.70
C VAL A 54 15.97 -2.89 -2.79
N ASP A 55 16.84 -3.18 -3.75
CA ASP A 55 16.89 -2.41 -4.99
C ASP A 55 15.71 -2.77 -5.87
N VAL A 56 15.00 -1.78 -6.37
CA VAL A 56 14.03 -1.95 -7.46
C VAL A 56 14.76 -1.70 -8.77
N LEU A 57 14.85 -2.71 -9.63
CA LEU A 57 15.74 -2.66 -10.79
C LEU A 57 14.97 -2.80 -12.11
N PHE A 58 15.57 -2.24 -13.17
CA PHE A 58 15.18 -2.43 -14.58
C PHE A 58 13.69 -2.19 -14.85
N GLU A 59 12.99 -3.24 -15.27
CA GLU A 59 11.57 -3.15 -15.64
C GLU A 59 10.66 -2.81 -14.47
N ASP A 60 10.93 -3.36 -13.28
CA ASP A 60 10.14 -3.07 -12.09
C ASP A 60 10.30 -1.61 -11.64
N ALA A 61 11.50 -1.05 -11.74
CA ALA A 61 11.74 0.37 -11.49
C ALA A 61 10.98 1.25 -12.50
N HIS A 62 11.00 0.87 -13.78
CA HIS A 62 10.23 1.58 -14.80
C HIS A 62 8.72 1.49 -14.55
N LYS A 63 8.21 0.29 -14.26
CA LYS A 63 6.81 0.08 -13.92
C LYS A 63 6.38 0.93 -12.72
N GLN A 64 7.20 0.96 -11.67
CA GLN A 64 6.93 1.76 -10.47
C GLN A 64 6.77 3.25 -10.80
N GLU A 65 7.66 3.81 -11.63
CA GLU A 65 7.58 5.21 -12.04
C GLU A 65 6.36 5.49 -12.93
N VAL A 66 6.02 4.59 -13.83
CA VAL A 66 4.81 4.71 -14.66
C VAL A 66 3.56 4.69 -13.79
N LEU A 67 3.45 3.73 -12.86
CA LEU A 67 2.32 3.64 -11.94
C LEU A 67 2.22 4.90 -11.06
N ARG A 68 3.33 5.33 -10.47
CA ARG A 68 3.37 6.55 -9.66
C ARG A 68 2.83 7.75 -10.45
N TYR A 69 3.28 7.93 -11.68
CA TYR A 69 2.83 9.03 -12.53
C TYR A 69 1.35 8.92 -12.90
N GLN A 70 0.90 7.76 -13.37
CA GLN A 70 -0.49 7.54 -13.78
C GLN A 70 -1.47 7.75 -12.62
N LEU A 71 -1.20 7.15 -11.46
CA LEU A 71 -2.07 7.27 -10.28
C LEU A 71 -2.08 8.71 -9.74
N THR A 72 -0.93 9.39 -9.72
CA THR A 72 -0.87 10.80 -9.32
C THR A 72 -1.66 11.69 -10.30
N LEU A 73 -1.57 11.42 -11.61
CA LEU A 73 -2.32 12.16 -12.62
C LEU A 73 -3.84 11.95 -12.45
N GLN A 74 -4.29 10.74 -12.12
CA GLN A 74 -5.69 10.47 -11.79
C GLN A 74 -6.17 11.36 -10.63
N LEU A 75 -5.41 11.43 -9.53
CA LEU A 75 -5.75 12.29 -8.40
C LEU A 75 -5.85 13.78 -8.80
N ILE A 76 -4.89 14.25 -9.60
CA ILE A 76 -4.91 15.65 -10.10
C ILE A 76 -6.16 15.90 -10.94
N THR A 77 -6.55 14.97 -11.81
CA THR A 77 -7.76 15.14 -12.66
C THR A 77 -9.05 15.09 -11.86
N HIS A 78 -9.05 14.51 -10.65
CA HIS A 78 -10.16 14.56 -9.70
C HIS A 78 -10.14 15.83 -8.81
N GLY A 79 -9.24 16.79 -9.09
CA GLY A 79 -9.19 18.08 -8.41
C GLY A 79 -8.30 18.11 -7.17
N TYR A 80 -7.50 17.09 -6.92
CA TYR A 80 -6.54 17.08 -5.81
C TYR A 80 -5.28 17.86 -6.18
N GLN A 81 -4.78 18.67 -5.25
CA GLN A 81 -3.55 19.44 -5.41
C GLN A 81 -2.35 18.58 -4.99
N LEU A 82 -1.44 18.36 -5.94
CA LEU A 82 -0.22 17.59 -5.65
C LEU A 82 0.72 18.39 -4.75
N VAL A 83 1.15 17.77 -3.66
CA VAL A 83 2.17 18.31 -2.75
C VAL A 83 3.34 17.34 -2.63
N CYS A 84 4.54 17.90 -2.50
CA CYS A 84 5.79 17.14 -2.38
C CYS A 84 6.52 17.54 -1.09
N PRO A 85 6.14 17.01 0.07
CA PRO A 85 6.81 17.33 1.33
C PRO A 85 8.25 16.80 1.35
N PRO A 86 9.17 17.43 2.13
CA PRO A 86 10.54 16.93 2.25
C PRO A 86 10.58 15.58 2.98
N MET A 87 11.60 14.76 2.68
CA MET A 87 11.77 13.45 3.32
C MET A 87 12.16 13.55 4.80
N ILE A 88 12.78 14.66 5.21
CA ILE A 88 13.28 14.90 6.57
C ILE A 88 12.67 16.18 7.15
N GLU A 89 12.28 16.12 8.40
CA GLU A 89 11.82 17.28 9.19
C GLU A 89 12.31 17.18 10.64
N PHE A 90 12.24 18.27 11.39
CA PHE A 90 12.45 18.19 12.84
C PHE A 90 11.38 17.31 13.49
N THR A 91 11.80 16.46 14.44
CA THR A 91 10.90 15.49 15.08
C THR A 91 9.72 16.16 15.77
N GLU A 92 9.88 17.36 16.31
CA GLU A 92 8.81 18.12 16.95
C GLU A 92 7.66 18.45 15.97
N SER A 93 8.02 18.67 14.70
CA SER A 93 7.05 18.93 13.63
C SER A 93 6.49 17.63 13.07
N LEU A 94 7.38 16.72 12.64
CA LEU A 94 7.01 15.48 11.94
C LEU A 94 6.16 14.55 12.80
N LEU A 95 6.41 14.51 14.11
CA LEU A 95 5.74 13.60 15.05
C LEU A 95 4.72 14.29 15.94
N SER A 96 4.34 15.53 15.62
CA SER A 96 3.29 16.23 16.35
C SER A 96 1.96 15.50 16.19
N GLY A 97 1.36 15.06 17.30
CA GLY A 97 0.11 14.28 17.28
C GLY A 97 0.24 12.85 16.74
N ALA A 98 1.45 12.39 16.41
CA ALA A 98 1.67 11.05 15.89
C ALA A 98 1.44 9.96 16.96
N SER A 99 0.93 8.81 16.52
CA SER A 99 0.80 7.62 17.36
C SER A 99 2.17 7.10 17.83
N GLU A 100 2.18 6.33 18.92
CA GLU A 100 3.42 5.72 19.43
C GLU A 100 4.02 4.74 18.40
N ASP A 101 3.19 4.08 17.59
CA ASP A 101 3.64 3.21 16.52
C ASP A 101 4.38 4.00 15.43
N LEU A 102 3.84 5.11 14.97
CA LEU A 102 4.50 5.97 14.00
C LEU A 102 5.82 6.54 14.55
N LYS A 103 5.85 6.93 15.82
CA LYS A 103 7.08 7.38 16.50
C LYS A 103 8.16 6.30 16.56
N ARG A 104 7.78 5.02 16.71
CA ARG A 104 8.68 3.86 16.69
C ARG A 104 9.17 3.55 15.28
N GLN A 105 8.30 3.70 14.28
CA GLN A 105 8.64 3.45 12.87
C GLN A 105 9.52 4.53 12.25
N THR A 106 9.64 5.70 12.88
CA THR A 106 10.40 6.83 12.36
C THR A 106 11.88 6.74 12.72
N PHE A 107 12.75 6.72 11.72
CA PHE A 107 14.19 6.92 11.92
C PHE A 107 14.49 8.32 12.43
N LYS A 108 15.33 8.39 13.46
CA LYS A 108 15.75 9.67 14.09
C LYS A 108 17.22 9.91 13.84
N ILE A 109 17.55 11.09 13.35
CA ILE A 109 18.90 11.53 13.01
C ILE A 109 19.21 12.88 13.64
N ILE A 110 20.48 13.18 13.84
CA ILE A 110 20.90 14.48 14.37
C ILE A 110 21.30 15.38 13.20
N ASP A 111 20.70 16.56 13.13
CA ASP A 111 21.10 17.59 12.18
C ASP A 111 22.51 18.12 12.54
N GLN A 112 23.43 17.95 11.63
CA GLN A 112 24.83 18.36 11.83
C GLN A 112 24.99 19.90 11.90
N LEU A 113 24.02 20.66 11.36
CA LEU A 113 24.09 22.12 11.36
C LEU A 113 23.60 22.73 12.67
N THR A 114 22.55 22.17 13.25
CA THR A 114 21.85 22.77 14.41
C THR A 114 21.95 21.93 15.66
N GLY A 115 22.38 20.67 15.58
CA GLY A 115 22.37 19.70 16.68
C GLY A 115 20.97 19.22 17.09
N ARG A 116 19.92 19.63 16.37
CA ARG A 116 18.54 19.24 16.68
C ARG A 116 18.23 17.84 16.13
N LEU A 117 17.23 17.19 16.73
CA LEU A 117 16.76 15.90 16.30
C LEU A 117 15.81 16.05 15.10
N MET A 118 16.11 15.33 14.02
CA MET A 118 15.24 15.20 12.84
C MET A 118 14.71 13.78 12.72
N GLY A 119 13.60 13.62 12.01
CA GLY A 119 13.04 12.33 11.59
C GLY A 119 13.08 12.18 10.08
N ILE A 120 13.27 10.94 9.63
CA ILE A 120 12.97 10.54 8.25
C ILE A 120 11.52 10.07 8.25
N ARG A 121 10.69 10.61 7.36
CA ARG A 121 9.26 10.32 7.36
C ARG A 121 8.98 8.83 7.20
N ALA A 122 8.15 8.28 8.08
CA ALA A 122 7.60 6.94 7.99
C ALA A 122 6.17 6.93 7.43
N ASP A 123 5.55 8.12 7.34
CA ASP A 123 4.24 8.38 6.74
C ASP A 123 4.21 9.85 6.26
N ILE A 124 3.52 10.11 5.15
CA ILE A 124 3.40 11.45 4.57
C ILE A 124 2.23 12.22 5.19
N THR A 125 1.17 11.56 5.64
CA THR A 125 -0.04 12.19 6.20
C THR A 125 0.25 13.25 7.27
N PRO A 126 1.17 13.06 8.24
CA PRO A 126 1.52 14.12 9.22
C PRO A 126 2.05 15.40 8.57
N GLN A 127 2.77 15.27 7.45
CA GLN A 127 3.27 16.43 6.70
C GLN A 127 2.14 17.16 5.96
N ILE A 128 1.13 16.42 5.46
CA ILE A 128 -0.06 17.03 4.84
C ILE A 128 -0.88 17.78 5.90
N LEU A 129 -1.05 17.21 7.08
CA LEU A 129 -1.67 17.89 8.24
C LEU A 129 -1.00 19.24 8.53
N ARG A 130 0.33 19.26 8.57
CA ARG A 130 1.11 20.48 8.77
C ARG A 130 0.93 21.47 7.61
N ILE A 131 0.91 20.99 6.38
CA ILE A 131 0.71 21.83 5.18
C ILE A 131 -0.66 22.47 5.22
N ASP A 132 -1.72 21.69 5.48
CA ASP A 132 -3.07 22.23 5.65
C ASP A 132 -3.16 23.27 6.77
N ALA A 133 -2.57 23.00 7.92
CA ALA A 133 -2.57 23.93 9.05
C ALA A 133 -1.86 25.27 8.76
N HIS A 134 -0.89 25.29 7.83
CA HIS A 134 -0.15 26.50 7.45
C HIS A 134 -0.68 27.20 6.21
N HIS A 135 -1.17 26.43 5.23
CA HIS A 135 -1.54 26.94 3.90
C HIS A 135 -3.03 26.73 3.58
N GLY A 136 -3.72 25.86 4.34
CA GLY A 136 -5.15 25.64 4.19
C GLY A 136 -5.96 26.87 4.59
N GLY A 137 -7.04 27.14 3.86
CA GLY A 137 -8.04 28.15 4.21
C GLY A 137 -9.19 27.56 5.03
N ASP A 138 -10.26 28.32 5.20
CA ASP A 138 -11.46 27.87 5.90
C ASP A 138 -12.35 26.94 5.06
N GLY A 139 -12.09 26.81 3.76
CA GLY A 139 -12.85 25.99 2.82
C GLY A 139 -12.36 24.54 2.73
N ILE A 140 -13.03 23.74 1.90
CA ILE A 140 -12.63 22.37 1.60
C ILE A 140 -11.31 22.38 0.81
N ALA A 141 -10.32 21.62 1.29
CA ALA A 141 -9.05 21.44 0.61
C ALA A 141 -8.86 19.94 0.25
N ARG A 142 -8.28 19.69 -0.93
CA ARG A 142 -7.95 18.36 -1.44
C ARG A 142 -6.48 18.30 -1.78
N TYR A 143 -5.74 17.43 -1.12
CA TYR A 143 -4.31 17.22 -1.36
C TYR A 143 -4.04 15.79 -1.80
N CYS A 144 -3.04 15.62 -2.66
CA CYS A 144 -2.50 14.29 -2.98
C CYS A 144 -0.97 14.32 -2.94
N TYR A 145 -0.40 13.16 -2.77
CA TYR A 145 1.05 13.00 -2.68
C TYR A 145 1.50 11.62 -3.19
N ALA A 146 2.75 11.55 -3.64
CA ALA A 146 3.44 10.30 -3.93
C ALA A 146 4.92 10.45 -3.57
N GLY A 147 5.46 9.55 -2.74
CA GLY A 147 6.85 9.62 -2.34
C GLY A 147 7.27 8.47 -1.45
N ASP A 148 8.58 8.25 -1.36
CA ASP A 148 9.13 7.20 -0.52
C ASP A 148 8.96 7.54 0.96
N VAL A 149 8.69 6.50 1.75
CA VAL A 149 8.73 6.54 3.21
C VAL A 149 9.69 5.47 3.70
N ILE A 150 10.24 5.64 4.91
CA ILE A 150 11.25 4.72 5.44
C ILE A 150 10.86 4.28 6.84
N HIS A 151 10.70 2.98 7.02
CA HIS A 151 10.32 2.36 8.29
C HIS A 151 11.53 1.76 9.01
N THR A 152 11.59 1.94 10.32
CA THR A 152 12.60 1.28 11.17
C THR A 152 12.43 -0.24 11.18
N LEU A 153 11.18 -0.71 11.07
CA LEU A 153 10.81 -2.12 11.04
C LEU A 153 9.94 -2.43 9.82
N PRO A 154 10.09 -3.60 9.20
CA PRO A 154 9.22 -4.00 8.10
C PRO A 154 7.80 -4.22 8.59
N SER A 155 6.81 -3.96 7.75
CA SER A 155 5.42 -4.29 8.02
C SER A 155 5.16 -5.77 7.73
N GLY A 156 5.25 -6.61 8.76
CA GLY A 156 5.13 -8.07 8.64
C GLY A 156 6.41 -8.75 8.16
N LEU A 157 6.34 -10.08 7.95
CA LEU A 157 7.51 -10.94 7.71
C LEU A 157 8.24 -10.63 6.38
N PHE A 158 7.53 -10.12 5.39
CA PHE A 158 8.05 -9.83 4.04
C PHE A 158 7.82 -8.38 3.60
N GLY A 159 7.51 -7.50 4.55
CA GLY A 159 7.22 -6.09 4.26
C GLY A 159 8.47 -5.31 3.86
N SER A 160 8.32 -4.37 2.93
CA SER A 160 9.36 -3.39 2.61
C SER A 160 9.51 -2.39 3.75
N ARG A 161 10.76 -1.95 3.97
CA ARG A 161 11.06 -0.79 4.83
C ARG A 161 11.14 0.52 4.04
N THR A 162 11.08 0.44 2.73
CA THR A 162 11.15 1.58 1.80
C THR A 162 10.00 1.56 0.80
N PRO A 163 8.72 1.56 1.28
CA PRO A 163 7.60 1.56 0.36
C PRO A 163 7.44 2.91 -0.35
N LEU A 164 6.91 2.90 -1.57
CA LEU A 164 6.46 4.09 -2.28
C LEU A 164 5.01 4.37 -1.87
N GLN A 165 4.81 5.34 -0.98
CA GLN A 165 3.49 5.73 -0.50
C GLN A 165 2.85 6.73 -1.47
N LEU A 166 1.60 6.48 -1.87
CA LEU A 166 0.72 7.41 -2.56
C LEU A 166 -0.55 7.58 -1.72
N GLY A 167 -1.08 8.79 -1.64
CA GLY A 167 -2.30 9.04 -0.89
C GLY A 167 -3.00 10.32 -1.28
N ALA A 168 -4.21 10.49 -0.75
CA ALA A 168 -5.06 11.65 -0.93
C ALA A 168 -5.81 11.96 0.36
N GLU A 169 -6.00 13.26 0.62
CA GLU A 169 -6.62 13.77 1.83
C GLU A 169 -7.61 14.90 1.49
N ILE A 170 -8.78 14.88 2.14
CA ILE A 170 -9.79 15.95 2.09
C ILE A 170 -9.90 16.57 3.48
N PHE A 171 -9.76 17.90 3.56
CA PHE A 171 -9.90 18.66 4.80
C PHE A 171 -11.10 19.59 4.75
N GLY A 172 -11.71 19.84 5.90
CA GLY A 172 -12.78 20.82 6.08
C GLY A 172 -14.17 20.32 5.70
N CYS A 173 -14.41 18.99 5.69
CA CYS A 173 -15.71 18.40 5.45
C CYS A 173 -15.99 17.23 6.42
N ALA A 174 -16.94 17.44 7.34
CA ALA A 174 -17.42 16.44 8.30
C ALA A 174 -18.34 15.37 7.69
N SER A 175 -18.88 15.64 6.53
CA SER A 175 -19.93 14.82 5.93
C SER A 175 -19.40 13.51 5.35
N LEU A 176 -20.17 12.43 5.46
CA LEU A 176 -19.95 11.15 4.79
C LEU A 176 -19.67 11.28 3.28
N THR A 177 -20.12 12.38 2.66
CA THR A 177 -19.84 12.65 1.23
C THR A 177 -18.36 12.78 0.93
N ALA A 178 -17.53 13.25 1.88
CA ALA A 178 -16.08 13.31 1.70
C ALA A 178 -15.46 11.90 1.71
N ASP A 179 -15.94 11.00 2.59
CA ASP A 179 -15.47 9.61 2.62
C ASP A 179 -15.88 8.87 1.34
N ILE A 180 -17.11 9.10 0.86
CA ILE A 180 -17.58 8.53 -0.41
C ILE A 180 -16.74 9.05 -1.58
N GLU A 181 -16.53 10.38 -1.69
CA GLU A 181 -15.69 10.97 -2.75
C GLU A 181 -14.30 10.33 -2.76
N LEU A 182 -13.68 10.22 -1.58
CA LEU A 182 -12.32 9.70 -1.46
C LEU A 182 -12.23 8.24 -1.90
N ILE A 183 -13.22 7.42 -1.51
CA ILE A 183 -13.30 6.01 -1.88
C ILE A 183 -13.61 5.86 -3.37
N ASP A 184 -14.49 6.69 -3.93
CA ASP A 184 -14.79 6.69 -5.36
C ASP A 184 -13.54 7.02 -6.21
N VAL A 185 -12.74 7.98 -5.76
CA VAL A 185 -11.45 8.29 -6.39
C VAL A 185 -10.49 7.11 -6.30
N LEU A 186 -10.39 6.46 -5.15
CA LEU A 186 -9.57 5.25 -4.98
C LEU A 186 -10.00 4.14 -5.95
N PHE A 187 -11.30 3.85 -6.04
CA PHE A 187 -11.80 2.83 -6.96
C PHE A 187 -11.61 3.20 -8.42
N SER A 188 -11.79 4.48 -8.78
CA SER A 188 -11.49 4.98 -10.13
C SER A 188 -10.04 4.74 -10.51
N MET A 189 -9.10 4.99 -9.58
CA MET A 189 -7.67 4.73 -9.76
C MET A 189 -7.38 3.23 -9.96
N ILE A 190 -7.92 2.36 -9.09
CA ILE A 190 -7.73 0.90 -9.17
C ILE A 190 -8.35 0.35 -10.46
N ASN A 191 -9.53 0.83 -10.85
CA ASN A 191 -10.17 0.46 -12.11
C ASN A 191 -9.33 0.82 -13.34
N SER A 192 -8.62 1.94 -13.31
CA SER A 192 -7.73 2.33 -14.41
C SER A 192 -6.57 1.34 -14.62
N LEU A 193 -6.32 0.48 -13.64
CA LEU A 193 -5.29 -0.58 -13.66
C LEU A 193 -5.89 -1.99 -13.90
N ASP A 194 -7.17 -2.09 -14.25
CA ASP A 194 -7.90 -3.37 -14.39
C ASP A 194 -7.87 -4.27 -13.13
N MET A 195 -7.71 -3.66 -11.95
CA MET A 195 -7.58 -4.38 -10.67
C MET A 195 -8.85 -4.36 -9.81
N SER A 196 -9.90 -3.65 -10.21
CA SER A 196 -11.11 -3.42 -9.40
C SER A 196 -11.78 -4.70 -8.91
N ALA A 197 -11.84 -5.74 -9.75
CA ALA A 197 -12.44 -7.02 -9.40
C ALA A 197 -11.67 -7.79 -8.32
N ALA A 198 -10.43 -7.40 -8.03
CA ALA A 198 -9.56 -8.05 -7.05
C ALA A 198 -9.57 -7.35 -5.67
N LEU A 199 -10.21 -6.19 -5.55
CA LEU A 199 -10.23 -5.41 -4.31
C LEU A 199 -11.39 -5.85 -3.40
N HIS A 200 -11.07 -6.14 -2.13
CA HIS A 200 -12.00 -6.35 -1.03
C HIS A 200 -11.81 -5.23 -0.01
N VAL A 201 -12.88 -4.69 0.55
CA VAL A 201 -12.82 -3.60 1.53
C VAL A 201 -13.38 -4.07 2.87
N ASP A 202 -12.60 -3.90 3.92
CA ASP A 202 -13.05 -4.00 5.30
C ASP A 202 -13.37 -2.60 5.81
N LEU A 203 -14.59 -2.42 6.36
CA LEU A 203 -15.06 -1.17 6.94
C LEU A 203 -15.19 -1.28 8.45
N GLY A 204 -14.76 -0.24 9.16
CA GLY A 204 -14.98 -0.06 10.58
C GLY A 204 -15.44 1.37 10.90
N HIS A 205 -15.79 1.61 12.15
CA HIS A 205 -16.14 2.95 12.64
C HIS A 205 -15.74 3.11 14.10
N VAL A 206 -14.67 3.85 14.35
CA VAL A 206 -14.09 3.95 15.70
C VAL A 206 -15.01 4.69 16.69
N ALA A 207 -15.88 5.57 16.22
CA ALA A 207 -16.77 6.33 17.10
C ALA A 207 -17.76 5.42 17.85
N ILE A 208 -18.16 4.27 17.30
CA ILE A 208 -19.03 3.32 18.00
C ILE A 208 -18.40 2.86 19.32
N PHE A 209 -17.16 2.41 19.27
CA PHE A 209 -16.45 1.98 20.46
C PHE A 209 -16.09 3.17 21.38
N LYS A 210 -15.64 4.30 20.82
CA LYS A 210 -15.34 5.52 21.59
C LYS A 210 -16.54 5.95 22.41
N ARG A 211 -17.72 6.04 21.75
CA ARG A 211 -18.95 6.48 22.41
C ARG A 211 -19.41 5.53 23.49
N LEU A 212 -19.34 4.21 23.24
CA LEU A 212 -19.62 3.21 24.29
C LEU A 212 -18.67 3.33 25.49
N ALA A 213 -17.38 3.56 25.24
CA ALA A 213 -16.40 3.74 26.29
C ALA A 213 -16.68 5.00 27.14
N GLU A 214 -17.12 6.09 26.51
CA GLU A 214 -17.56 7.32 27.19
C GLU A 214 -18.83 7.08 28.02
N LEU A 215 -19.85 6.44 27.45
CA LEU A 215 -21.10 6.12 28.14
C LEU A 215 -20.89 5.19 29.34
N ALA A 216 -19.91 4.29 29.24
CA ALA A 216 -19.52 3.38 30.31
C ALA A 216 -18.53 3.98 31.31
N GLU A 217 -18.05 5.23 31.07
CA GLU A 217 -17.03 5.91 31.86
C GLU A 217 -15.77 5.02 32.07
N LEU A 218 -15.33 4.33 30.98
CA LEU A 218 -14.21 3.40 31.06
C LEU A 218 -12.90 4.12 31.42
N SER A 219 -12.08 3.45 32.22
CA SER A 219 -10.70 3.89 32.42
C SER A 219 -9.84 3.68 31.16
N ASN A 220 -8.77 4.45 31.02
CA ASN A 220 -7.81 4.25 29.93
C ASN A 220 -7.26 2.81 29.92
N SER A 221 -7.02 2.23 31.10
CA SER A 221 -6.51 0.84 31.23
C SER A 221 -7.51 -0.18 30.68
N ASP A 222 -8.79 -0.03 31.00
CA ASP A 222 -9.83 -0.95 30.53
C ASP A 222 -10.04 -0.81 29.02
N THR A 223 -9.99 0.44 28.51
CA THR A 223 -10.07 0.74 27.09
C THR A 223 -8.94 0.05 26.32
N GLU A 224 -7.68 0.20 26.76
CA GLU A 224 -6.52 -0.45 26.13
C GLU A 224 -6.61 -1.98 26.20
N GLN A 225 -7.10 -2.53 27.32
CA GLN A 225 -7.28 -3.96 27.48
C GLN A 225 -8.35 -4.51 26.51
N LEU A 226 -9.48 -3.83 26.37
CA LEU A 226 -10.52 -4.18 25.39
C LEU A 226 -9.97 -4.14 23.95
N MET A 227 -9.26 -3.08 23.58
CA MET A 227 -8.65 -2.94 22.27
C MET A 227 -7.67 -4.08 21.98
N HIS A 228 -6.83 -4.43 22.95
CA HIS A 228 -5.91 -5.56 22.82
C HIS A 228 -6.64 -6.90 22.61
N LEU A 229 -7.74 -7.14 23.33
CA LEU A 229 -8.53 -8.34 23.19
C LEU A 229 -9.28 -8.41 21.86
N TYR A 230 -9.78 -7.29 21.35
CA TYR A 230 -10.39 -7.18 20.01
C TYR A 230 -9.35 -7.47 18.92
N ALA A 231 -8.19 -6.83 18.96
CA ALA A 231 -7.12 -7.03 17.98
C ALA A 231 -6.67 -8.50 17.90
N ASN A 232 -6.62 -9.21 19.05
CA ASN A 232 -6.25 -10.61 19.10
C ASN A 232 -7.44 -11.58 18.92
N LYS A 233 -8.68 -11.07 18.69
CA LYS A 233 -9.91 -11.87 18.58
C LYS A 233 -10.10 -12.85 19.73
N ASN A 234 -9.65 -12.50 20.94
CA ASN A 234 -9.68 -13.35 22.13
C ASN A 234 -11.05 -13.29 22.82
N LEU A 235 -12.06 -13.93 22.23
CA LEU A 235 -13.44 -13.92 22.72
C LEU A 235 -13.62 -14.48 24.14
N PRO A 236 -12.91 -15.58 24.57
CA PRO A 236 -13.06 -16.09 25.94
C PRO A 236 -12.65 -15.07 26.99
N GLU A 237 -11.49 -14.44 26.82
CA GLU A 237 -10.98 -13.44 27.77
C GLU A 237 -11.80 -12.17 27.74
N LEU A 238 -12.19 -11.72 26.52
CA LEU A 238 -13.09 -10.58 26.33
C LEU A 238 -14.39 -10.79 27.09
N LYS A 239 -15.01 -11.97 27.00
CA LYS A 239 -16.25 -12.28 27.73
C LYS A 239 -16.07 -12.17 29.24
N ARG A 240 -14.92 -12.60 29.76
CA ARG A 240 -14.60 -12.52 31.20
C ARG A 240 -14.45 -11.05 31.64
N LEU A 241 -13.67 -10.27 30.91
CA LEU A 241 -13.46 -8.86 31.18
C LEU A 241 -14.79 -8.09 31.15
N CYS A 242 -15.62 -8.32 30.12
CA CYS A 242 -16.92 -7.68 29.99
C CYS A 242 -17.90 -7.96 31.15
N GLN A 243 -17.73 -9.04 31.93
CA GLN A 243 -18.56 -9.29 33.12
C GLN A 243 -18.25 -8.33 34.29
N GLU A 244 -17.07 -7.72 34.27
CA GLU A 244 -16.59 -6.81 35.30
C GLU A 244 -16.75 -5.33 34.94
N LEU A 245 -17.01 -5.04 33.65
CA LEU A 245 -17.10 -3.68 33.15
C LEU A 245 -18.55 -3.13 33.10
N PRO A 246 -18.74 -1.81 33.32
CA PRO A 246 -19.99 -1.15 33.00
C PRO A 246 -20.30 -1.34 31.49
N MET A 247 -21.57 -1.53 31.15
CA MET A 247 -22.01 -1.81 29.77
C MET A 247 -21.25 -2.96 29.08
N GLY A 248 -20.69 -3.92 29.85
CA GLY A 248 -19.86 -4.98 29.30
C GLY A 248 -20.56 -5.86 28.26
N ASN A 249 -21.90 -6.01 28.34
CA ASN A 249 -22.66 -6.71 27.30
C ASN A 249 -22.58 -5.99 25.94
N ASP A 250 -22.52 -4.67 25.92
CA ASP A 250 -22.39 -3.89 24.68
C ASP A 250 -21.01 -4.12 24.05
N PHE A 251 -19.94 -4.07 24.84
CA PHE A 251 -18.59 -4.39 24.34
C PHE A 251 -18.48 -5.83 23.82
N TYR A 252 -19.12 -6.79 24.51
CA TYR A 252 -19.15 -8.17 24.02
C TYR A 252 -19.98 -8.31 22.74
N ALA A 253 -21.08 -7.51 22.61
CA ALA A 253 -21.91 -7.48 21.41
C ALA A 253 -21.13 -6.96 20.18
N LEU A 254 -20.24 -5.97 20.34
CA LEU A 254 -19.36 -5.51 19.24
C LEU A 254 -18.56 -6.67 18.64
N ALA A 255 -17.95 -7.51 19.47
CA ALA A 255 -17.15 -8.65 18.98
C ALA A 255 -17.99 -9.76 18.35
N ARG A 256 -19.23 -9.94 18.82
CA ARG A 256 -20.09 -11.03 18.37
C ARG A 256 -20.92 -10.69 17.14
N PHE A 257 -21.34 -9.45 17.01
CA PHE A 257 -22.30 -9.00 16.01
C PHE A 257 -21.75 -7.84 15.16
N GLY A 258 -20.54 -7.37 15.42
CA GLY A 258 -19.96 -6.20 14.75
C GLY A 258 -19.74 -6.35 13.24
N HIS A 259 -19.85 -7.57 12.72
CA HIS A 259 -19.86 -7.86 11.28
C HIS A 259 -21.28 -7.70 10.65
N ASP A 260 -22.31 -7.67 11.46
CA ASP A 260 -23.71 -7.52 11.05
C ASP A 260 -24.34 -6.31 11.77
N ILE A 261 -24.13 -5.13 11.19
CA ILE A 261 -24.50 -3.87 11.80
C ILE A 261 -26.03 -3.71 12.01
N VAL A 262 -26.85 -4.37 11.20
CA VAL A 262 -28.32 -4.35 11.36
C VAL A 262 -28.70 -5.05 12.66
N ASN A 263 -28.12 -6.22 12.90
CA ASN A 263 -28.36 -6.97 14.12
C ASN A 263 -27.60 -6.42 15.33
N LEU A 264 -26.44 -5.77 15.11
CA LEU A 264 -25.66 -5.17 16.17
C LEU A 264 -26.47 -4.18 16.99
N LEU A 265 -27.10 -3.20 16.33
CA LEU A 265 -27.90 -2.17 17.03
C LEU A 265 -28.96 -2.79 17.95
N ALA A 266 -29.66 -3.83 17.47
CA ALA A 266 -30.68 -4.54 18.26
C ALA A 266 -30.10 -5.37 19.43
N LYS A 267 -28.79 -5.55 19.52
CA LYS A 267 -28.11 -6.28 20.59
C LYS A 267 -27.44 -5.38 21.64
N LEU A 268 -27.38 -4.09 21.35
CA LEU A 268 -26.92 -3.09 22.31
C LEU A 268 -27.97 -2.80 23.37
N SER A 269 -27.54 -2.23 24.48
CA SER A 269 -28.47 -1.74 25.53
C SER A 269 -29.37 -0.60 25.02
N ASP A 270 -30.50 -0.38 25.66
CA ASP A 270 -31.45 0.70 25.29
C ASP A 270 -30.77 2.07 25.25
N ASN A 271 -29.83 2.32 26.17
CA ASN A 271 -29.07 3.58 26.21
C ASN A 271 -28.18 3.73 24.94
N ALA A 272 -27.48 2.69 24.53
CA ALA A 272 -26.68 2.71 23.34
C ALA A 272 -27.50 2.73 22.04
N GLN A 273 -28.65 2.06 22.01
CA GLN A 273 -29.60 2.09 20.88
C GLN A 273 -30.18 3.48 20.61
N GLN A 274 -30.33 4.31 21.65
CA GLN A 274 -30.88 5.66 21.55
C GLN A 274 -29.79 6.73 21.41
N ASP A 275 -28.51 6.39 21.54
CA ASP A 275 -27.43 7.35 21.42
C ASP A 275 -27.26 7.76 19.95
N ILE A 276 -27.36 9.07 19.71
CA ILE A 276 -27.37 9.61 18.35
C ILE A 276 -26.02 9.37 17.61
N GLU A 277 -24.90 9.37 18.32
CA GLU A 277 -23.59 9.18 17.72
C GLU A 277 -23.40 7.72 17.27
N ILE A 278 -23.85 6.76 18.09
CA ILE A 278 -23.81 5.33 17.75
C ILE A 278 -24.73 5.04 16.56
N VAL A 279 -25.95 5.57 16.58
CA VAL A 279 -26.92 5.38 15.50
C VAL A 279 -26.40 5.99 14.19
N THR A 280 -25.85 7.20 14.25
CA THR A 280 -25.27 7.87 13.08
C THR A 280 -24.09 7.06 12.51
N ALA A 281 -23.17 6.57 13.35
CA ALA A 281 -22.03 5.78 12.93
C ALA A 281 -22.44 4.46 12.25
N ILE A 282 -23.49 3.82 12.74
CA ILE A 282 -24.07 2.61 12.11
C ILE A 282 -24.73 2.94 10.76
N ASP A 283 -25.47 4.07 10.67
CA ASP A 283 -26.06 4.54 9.39
C ASP A 283 -24.99 4.86 8.35
N GLU A 284 -23.92 5.54 8.75
CA GLU A 284 -22.79 5.85 7.87
C GLU A 284 -22.12 4.59 7.33
N LEU A 285 -21.86 3.58 8.16
CA LEU A 285 -21.34 2.29 7.71
C LEU A 285 -22.27 1.59 6.72
N GLN A 286 -23.60 1.59 7.01
CA GLN A 286 -24.58 0.96 6.14
C GLN A 286 -24.65 1.65 4.78
N ARG A 287 -24.66 2.97 4.75
CA ARG A 287 -24.68 3.76 3.52
C ARG A 287 -23.43 3.57 2.70
N LEU A 288 -22.25 3.59 3.33
CA LEU A 288 -20.98 3.38 2.64
C LEU A 288 -20.87 1.95 2.09
N LYS A 289 -21.26 0.93 2.88
CA LYS A 289 -21.33 -0.47 2.40
C LYS A 289 -22.23 -0.60 1.18
N THR A 290 -23.43 -0.02 1.24
CA THR A 290 -24.41 -0.05 0.14
C THR A 290 -23.81 0.62 -1.10
N HIS A 291 -23.22 1.80 -0.94
CA HIS A 291 -22.55 2.51 -2.05
C HIS A 291 -21.47 1.66 -2.72
N LEU A 292 -20.58 1.05 -1.95
CA LEU A 292 -19.51 0.21 -2.47
C LEU A 292 -20.04 -1.03 -3.21
N GLN A 293 -21.10 -1.66 -2.68
CA GLN A 293 -21.69 -2.85 -3.27
C GLN A 293 -22.48 -2.54 -4.56
N GLU A 294 -23.25 -1.46 -4.57
CA GLU A 294 -24.12 -1.10 -5.70
C GLU A 294 -23.37 -0.40 -6.81
N HIS A 295 -22.48 0.53 -6.46
CA HIS A 295 -21.76 1.35 -7.44
C HIS A 295 -20.48 0.66 -7.95
N TRP A 296 -19.70 0.07 -7.06
CA TRP A 296 -18.43 -0.54 -7.40
C TRP A 296 -18.43 -2.07 -7.46
N GLN A 297 -19.55 -2.71 -7.10
CA GLN A 297 -19.69 -4.17 -7.02
C GLN A 297 -18.57 -4.82 -6.17
N CYS A 298 -18.05 -4.06 -5.21
CA CYS A 298 -16.97 -4.48 -4.34
C CYS A 298 -17.46 -5.40 -3.22
N PRO A 299 -16.79 -6.52 -2.94
CA PRO A 299 -17.00 -7.29 -1.72
C PRO A 299 -16.62 -6.43 -0.50
N VAL A 300 -17.58 -6.30 0.45
CA VAL A 300 -17.38 -5.50 1.65
C VAL A 300 -17.63 -6.33 2.90
N SER A 301 -16.65 -6.38 3.78
CA SER A 301 -16.79 -6.85 5.16
C SER A 301 -16.94 -5.68 6.12
N ILE A 302 -17.56 -5.92 7.26
CA ILE A 302 -17.60 -4.95 8.35
C ILE A 302 -16.96 -5.58 9.59
N ASP A 303 -16.16 -4.79 10.30
CA ASP A 303 -15.61 -5.13 11.59
C ASP A 303 -15.50 -3.88 12.47
N VAL A 304 -16.52 -3.66 13.31
CA VAL A 304 -16.53 -2.52 14.25
C VAL A 304 -15.54 -2.69 15.41
N THR A 305 -14.86 -3.83 15.49
CA THR A 305 -13.77 -4.07 16.45
C THR A 305 -12.37 -3.87 15.83
N GLU A 306 -12.31 -3.48 14.56
CA GLU A 306 -11.07 -3.01 13.94
C GLU A 306 -10.80 -1.58 14.43
N LEU A 307 -9.96 -1.49 15.45
CA LEU A 307 -9.61 -0.25 16.15
C LEU A 307 -8.17 0.19 15.88
N SER A 308 -7.56 -0.31 14.79
CA SER A 308 -6.25 0.17 14.35
C SER A 308 -6.31 1.68 14.14
N GLY A 309 -5.39 2.40 14.76
CA GLY A 309 -5.43 3.86 14.71
C GLY A 309 -6.50 4.53 15.57
N TYR A 310 -7.07 3.85 16.57
CA TYR A 310 -8.07 4.37 17.49
C TYR A 310 -7.77 5.78 18.03
N HIS A 311 -6.51 6.04 18.37
CA HIS A 311 -6.08 7.35 18.88
C HIS A 311 -5.96 8.42 17.80
N TYR A 312 -5.96 8.01 16.53
CA TYR A 312 -5.83 8.90 15.38
C TYR A 312 -7.17 9.13 14.66
N HIS A 313 -7.92 8.06 14.38
CA HIS A 313 -9.19 8.13 13.67
C HIS A 313 -10.34 8.61 14.55
N THR A 314 -11.29 9.31 13.92
CA THR A 314 -12.48 9.87 14.62
C THR A 314 -13.80 9.31 14.12
N GLY A 315 -13.80 8.63 12.98
CA GLY A 315 -15.01 8.11 12.33
C GLY A 315 -14.79 6.81 11.59
N ILE A 316 -15.18 6.79 10.32
CA ILE A 316 -14.99 5.66 9.41
C ILE A 316 -13.51 5.32 9.31
N VAL A 317 -13.21 4.03 9.29
CA VAL A 317 -11.91 3.46 8.92
C VAL A 317 -12.13 2.39 7.84
N PHE A 318 -11.20 2.28 6.91
CA PHE A 318 -11.27 1.24 5.89
C PHE A 318 -9.89 0.69 5.51
N ASN A 319 -9.89 -0.59 5.16
CA ASN A 319 -8.72 -1.29 4.66
C ASN A 319 -9.08 -1.96 3.33
N GLY A 320 -8.29 -1.71 2.29
CA GLY A 320 -8.45 -2.34 0.98
C GLY A 320 -7.44 -3.46 0.78
N TYR A 321 -7.91 -4.67 0.47
CA TYR A 321 -7.09 -5.85 0.26
C TYR A 321 -7.18 -6.32 -1.18
N ILE A 322 -6.05 -6.74 -1.76
CA ILE A 322 -6.03 -7.51 -2.99
C ILE A 322 -6.20 -8.99 -2.63
N ASN A 323 -6.96 -9.73 -3.42
CA ASN A 323 -7.16 -11.16 -3.23
C ASN A 323 -5.84 -11.89 -2.96
N SER A 324 -5.83 -12.75 -1.96
CA SER A 324 -4.68 -13.54 -1.48
C SER A 324 -3.63 -12.82 -0.64
N GLU A 325 -3.72 -11.52 -0.41
CA GLU A 325 -2.80 -10.81 0.48
C GLU A 325 -3.35 -10.66 1.90
N THR A 326 -2.49 -10.85 2.89
CA THR A 326 -2.85 -10.75 4.32
C THR A 326 -2.71 -9.34 4.87
N GLN A 327 -2.02 -8.46 4.14
CA GLN A 327 -1.83 -7.06 4.51
C GLN A 327 -2.64 -6.18 3.58
N PRO A 328 -3.30 -5.13 4.08
CA PRO A 328 -4.02 -4.21 3.21
C PRO A 328 -3.07 -3.46 2.28
N LEU A 329 -3.46 -3.33 1.02
CA LEU A 329 -2.80 -2.46 0.04
C LEU A 329 -3.06 -0.99 0.38
N VAL A 330 -4.29 -0.69 0.78
CA VAL A 330 -4.79 0.66 1.07
C VAL A 330 -5.27 0.71 2.50
N ARG A 331 -4.99 1.81 3.18
CA ARG A 331 -5.55 2.16 4.49
C ARG A 331 -6.06 3.57 4.46
N GLY A 332 -7.21 3.80 5.07
CA GLY A 332 -7.79 5.12 5.13
C GLY A 332 -8.83 5.27 6.22
N GLY A 333 -9.32 6.49 6.36
CA GLY A 333 -10.37 6.78 7.30
C GLY A 333 -10.45 8.26 7.67
N ARG A 334 -11.39 8.58 8.53
CA ARG A 334 -11.65 9.92 9.05
C ARG A 334 -10.78 10.19 10.26
N PHE A 335 -10.22 11.40 10.31
CA PHE A 335 -9.36 11.86 11.41
C PHE A 335 -9.50 13.38 11.60
N ASP A 336 -8.95 13.90 12.69
CA ASP A 336 -8.90 15.34 12.93
C ASP A 336 -7.59 15.94 12.43
N GLY A 337 -7.69 17.06 11.72
CA GLY A 337 -6.55 17.86 11.32
C GLY A 337 -5.78 18.45 12.52
N MET A 338 -4.62 19.00 12.26
CA MET A 338 -3.89 19.76 13.30
C MET A 338 -4.59 21.08 13.60
N LYS A 339 -4.51 21.52 14.87
CA LYS A 339 -4.91 22.89 15.23
C LYS A 339 -4.03 23.88 14.47
N SER A 340 -4.65 24.81 13.74
CA SER A 340 -3.91 25.88 13.07
C SER A 340 -3.14 26.73 14.10
N GLY A 341 -1.84 26.94 13.86
CA GLY A 341 -1.02 27.84 14.66
C GLY A 341 -1.34 29.34 14.48
N ASN A 342 -2.13 29.69 13.46
CA ASN A 342 -2.61 31.05 13.24
C ASN A 342 -3.82 31.30 14.14
N GLN A 343 -3.64 32.11 15.18
CA GLN A 343 -4.66 32.53 16.17
C GLN A 343 -5.87 33.26 15.59
N LEU A 344 -6.03 33.37 14.27
CA LEU A 344 -7.12 34.08 13.59
C LEU A 344 -8.19 33.15 12.96
N ALA A 345 -7.90 31.86 12.81
CA ALA A 345 -8.87 30.87 12.36
C ALA A 345 -9.30 29.98 13.55
N SER A 346 -10.53 29.51 13.57
CA SER A 346 -11.18 28.75 14.64
C SER A 346 -10.22 27.81 15.39
N ASN A 347 -10.25 27.84 16.70
CA ASN A 347 -9.37 27.08 17.62
C ASN A 347 -9.64 25.55 17.58
N GLN A 348 -10.40 25.07 16.57
CA GLN A 348 -10.77 23.67 16.41
C GLN A 348 -9.98 23.00 15.29
N PRO A 349 -9.59 21.73 15.46
CA PRO A 349 -9.01 20.95 14.37
C PRO A 349 -10.00 20.88 13.20
N ARG A 350 -9.48 20.91 11.96
CA ARG A 350 -10.31 20.68 10.77
C ARG A 350 -10.55 19.18 10.63
N GLU A 351 -11.79 18.80 10.45
CA GLU A 351 -12.11 17.41 10.12
C GLU A 351 -11.51 17.02 8.78
N ALA A 352 -11.00 15.82 8.69
CA ALA A 352 -10.33 15.31 7.52
C ALA A 352 -10.67 13.83 7.28
N THR A 353 -10.54 13.42 6.04
CA THR A 353 -10.58 12.00 5.64
C THR A 353 -9.53 11.77 4.57
N GLY A 354 -8.89 10.60 4.58
CA GLY A 354 -7.80 10.32 3.66
C GLY A 354 -7.53 8.83 3.49
N PHE A 355 -6.74 8.51 2.47
CA PHE A 355 -6.17 7.18 2.32
C PHE A 355 -4.70 7.25 1.92
N SER A 356 -3.98 6.20 2.23
CA SER A 356 -2.66 5.92 1.69
C SER A 356 -2.55 4.48 1.18
N MET A 357 -1.73 4.28 0.15
CA MET A 357 -1.43 2.96 -0.42
C MET A 357 0.07 2.80 -0.68
N ASP A 358 0.53 1.55 -0.68
CA ASP A 358 1.88 1.19 -1.11
C ASP A 358 1.88 0.82 -2.60
N VAL A 359 2.33 1.75 -3.45
CA VAL A 359 2.39 1.57 -4.91
C VAL A 359 3.33 0.42 -5.29
N SER A 360 4.38 0.17 -4.50
CA SER A 360 5.34 -0.91 -4.78
C SER A 360 4.66 -2.29 -4.80
N ARG A 361 3.59 -2.47 -4.03
CA ARG A 361 2.82 -3.71 -3.99
C ARG A 361 1.92 -3.91 -5.21
N LEU A 362 1.57 -2.84 -5.92
CA LEU A 362 0.82 -2.92 -7.16
C LEU A 362 1.62 -3.54 -8.31
N LEU A 363 2.96 -3.49 -8.25
CA LEU A 363 3.84 -4.03 -9.29
C LEU A 363 3.57 -5.50 -9.60
N ALA A 364 3.25 -6.30 -8.59
CA ALA A 364 2.96 -7.72 -8.74
C ALA A 364 1.57 -7.99 -9.35
N HIS A 365 0.67 -7.01 -9.31
CA HIS A 365 -0.74 -7.16 -9.70
C HIS A 365 -1.11 -6.37 -10.95
N THR A 366 -0.19 -5.59 -11.49
CA THR A 366 -0.39 -4.80 -12.72
C THR A 366 0.36 -5.39 -13.89
N GLN A 367 -0.31 -5.50 -15.03
CA GLN A 367 0.29 -5.84 -16.31
C GLN A 367 0.52 -4.53 -17.07
N LEU A 368 1.76 -4.04 -17.05
CA LEU A 368 2.17 -2.98 -17.98
C LEU A 368 2.77 -3.62 -19.22
N GLU A 369 2.40 -3.11 -20.39
CA GLU A 369 3.01 -3.57 -21.64
C GLU A 369 4.52 -3.35 -21.59
N ALA A 370 5.27 -4.40 -21.90
CA ALA A 370 6.71 -4.28 -22.00
C ALA A 370 7.07 -3.30 -23.14
N PRO A 371 7.95 -2.34 -22.92
CA PRO A 371 8.32 -1.40 -23.96
C PRO A 371 9.00 -2.13 -25.13
N THR A 372 8.70 -1.71 -26.34
CA THR A 372 9.41 -2.18 -27.53
C THR A 372 10.88 -1.74 -27.45
N VAL A 373 11.79 -2.72 -27.47
CA VAL A 373 13.23 -2.49 -27.40
C VAL A 373 13.82 -2.67 -28.79
N VAL A 374 14.47 -1.63 -29.29
CA VAL A 374 15.04 -1.55 -30.65
C VAL A 374 16.56 -1.43 -30.56
N LEU A 375 17.27 -2.25 -31.32
CA LEU A 375 18.72 -2.13 -31.52
C LEU A 375 18.98 -1.64 -32.94
N VAL A 376 19.78 -0.60 -33.11
CA VAL A 376 20.29 -0.21 -34.42
C VAL A 376 21.34 -1.21 -34.90
N ASP A 377 21.32 -1.58 -36.18
CA ASP A 377 22.32 -2.52 -36.71
C ASP A 377 23.74 -1.91 -36.67
N TYR A 378 24.59 -2.54 -35.87
CA TYR A 378 26.01 -2.12 -35.69
C TYR A 378 26.75 -2.11 -37.00
N ASN A 379 26.55 -3.12 -37.86
CA ASN A 379 27.29 -3.24 -39.11
C ASN A 379 26.99 -2.11 -40.09
N ALA A 380 25.73 -1.64 -40.07
CA ALA A 380 25.35 -0.50 -40.90
C ALA A 380 26.08 0.79 -40.49
N LEU A 381 26.32 1.01 -39.17
CA LEU A 381 26.91 2.27 -38.66
C LEU A 381 28.29 2.59 -39.23
N SER A 382 29.10 1.59 -39.48
CA SER A 382 30.46 1.76 -39.96
C SER A 382 30.57 2.22 -41.42
N SER A 383 29.48 2.12 -42.17
CA SER A 383 29.42 2.41 -43.62
C SER A 383 28.61 3.65 -43.97
N LEU A 384 28.01 4.35 -42.97
CA LEU A 384 27.16 5.50 -43.21
C LEU A 384 27.97 6.75 -43.63
N ASP A 385 27.45 7.45 -44.62
CA ASP A 385 27.83 8.83 -44.88
C ASP A 385 27.13 9.81 -43.92
N ASN A 386 27.45 11.09 -44.01
CA ASN A 386 26.88 12.12 -43.14
C ASN A 386 25.37 12.31 -43.32
N GLU A 387 24.86 12.13 -44.53
CA GLU A 387 23.42 12.30 -44.84
C GLU A 387 22.62 11.11 -44.26
N GLN A 388 23.13 9.90 -44.48
CA GLN A 388 22.55 8.66 -43.94
C GLN A 388 22.58 8.64 -42.39
N MET A 389 23.64 9.14 -41.78
CA MET A 389 23.70 9.29 -40.31
C MET A 389 22.64 10.28 -39.78
N GLN A 390 22.44 11.39 -40.48
CA GLN A 390 21.39 12.34 -40.09
C GLN A 390 19.99 11.74 -40.19
N LEU A 391 19.72 10.97 -41.26
CA LEU A 391 18.43 10.27 -41.41
C LEU A 391 18.24 9.22 -40.30
N LEU A 392 19.28 8.46 -39.93
CA LEU A 392 19.26 7.54 -38.82
C LEU A 392 18.88 8.26 -37.50
N LEU A 393 19.58 9.35 -37.19
CA LEU A 393 19.33 10.08 -35.94
C LEU A 393 17.90 10.66 -35.88
N GLN A 394 17.36 11.11 -37.01
CA GLN A 394 15.95 11.54 -37.09
C GLN A 394 15.00 10.37 -36.85
N GLN A 395 15.26 9.20 -37.46
CA GLN A 395 14.44 8.01 -37.26
C GLN A 395 14.49 7.53 -35.80
N VAL A 396 15.68 7.49 -35.20
CA VAL A 396 15.86 7.14 -33.77
C VAL A 396 15.12 8.12 -32.87
N ALA A 397 15.20 9.43 -33.14
CA ALA A 397 14.48 10.43 -32.38
C ALA A 397 12.95 10.24 -32.49
N SER A 398 12.44 9.96 -33.70
CA SER A 398 11.04 9.68 -33.93
C SER A 398 10.55 8.44 -33.16
N LEU A 399 11.30 7.33 -33.20
CA LEU A 399 10.98 6.12 -32.46
C LEU A 399 10.98 6.38 -30.94
N ARG A 400 11.95 7.13 -30.42
CA ARG A 400 11.99 7.50 -29.00
C ARG A 400 10.79 8.37 -28.58
N GLN A 401 10.33 9.30 -29.43
CA GLN A 401 9.14 10.08 -29.20
C GLN A 401 7.86 9.21 -29.18
N GLN A 402 7.85 8.10 -29.90
CA GLN A 402 6.77 7.10 -29.89
C GLN A 402 6.86 6.13 -28.69
N GLY A 403 7.83 6.30 -27.78
CA GLY A 403 8.00 5.46 -26.59
C GLY A 403 8.87 4.22 -26.78
N TYR A 404 9.49 4.03 -27.96
CA TYR A 404 10.42 2.91 -28.15
C TYR A 404 11.73 3.14 -27.40
N ARG A 405 12.28 2.09 -26.81
CA ARG A 405 13.64 2.08 -26.22
C ARG A 405 14.65 1.79 -27.32
N VAL A 406 15.28 2.81 -27.88
CA VAL A 406 16.22 2.63 -28.99
C VAL A 406 17.66 2.74 -28.51
N THR A 407 18.42 1.65 -28.66
CA THR A 407 19.86 1.56 -28.34
C THR A 407 20.68 1.75 -29.61
N MET A 408 21.62 2.70 -29.55
CA MET A 408 22.72 2.85 -30.52
C MET A 408 23.86 1.97 -30.03
N PRO A 409 24.22 0.89 -30.73
CA PRO A 409 25.21 -0.05 -30.22
C PRO A 409 26.63 0.56 -30.17
N LEU A 410 27.36 0.21 -29.11
CA LEU A 410 28.77 0.62 -28.94
C LEU A 410 29.77 -0.41 -29.52
N SER A 411 29.32 -1.66 -29.70
CA SER A 411 30.07 -2.75 -30.29
C SER A 411 29.14 -3.75 -31.00
N ALA A 412 29.67 -4.68 -31.74
CA ALA A 412 28.89 -5.74 -32.38
C ALA A 412 28.22 -6.70 -31.37
N GLU A 413 28.76 -6.74 -30.15
CA GLU A 413 28.27 -7.61 -29.05
C GLU A 413 27.30 -6.88 -28.10
N ASP A 414 27.10 -5.58 -28.34
CA ASP A 414 26.20 -4.77 -27.50
C ASP A 414 24.73 -5.10 -27.79
N MET A 415 24.12 -5.91 -26.91
CA MET A 415 22.78 -6.40 -27.05
C MET A 415 21.93 -5.95 -25.86
N PRO A 416 20.91 -5.09 -26.07
CA PRO A 416 20.03 -4.66 -25.00
C PRO A 416 19.17 -5.82 -24.49
N VAL A 417 18.90 -5.83 -23.18
CA VAL A 417 18.00 -6.81 -22.58
C VAL A 417 16.58 -6.57 -23.09
N GLY A 418 15.88 -7.65 -23.42
CA GLY A 418 14.51 -7.59 -23.93
C GLY A 418 14.40 -7.08 -25.37
N LEU A 419 15.44 -7.25 -26.17
CA LEU A 419 15.44 -6.89 -27.60
C LEU A 419 14.22 -7.50 -28.32
N THR A 420 13.43 -6.65 -28.98
CA THR A 420 12.24 -7.06 -29.75
C THR A 420 12.35 -6.74 -31.22
N HIS A 421 13.12 -5.69 -31.58
CA HIS A 421 13.25 -5.22 -32.95
C HIS A 421 14.68 -4.78 -33.26
N ARG A 422 15.01 -4.83 -34.55
CA ARG A 422 16.22 -4.22 -35.12
C ARG A 422 15.85 -3.09 -36.04
N LEU A 423 16.63 -2.03 -36.04
CA LEU A 423 16.56 -0.96 -37.02
C LEU A 423 17.69 -1.15 -38.01
N SER A 424 17.36 -1.71 -39.17
CA SER A 424 18.29 -2.13 -40.21
C SER A 424 18.22 -1.19 -41.41
N LEU A 425 19.37 -0.96 -42.09
CA LEU A 425 19.42 -0.21 -43.36
C LEU A 425 19.19 -1.17 -44.53
N ILE A 426 18.01 -1.09 -45.15
CA ILE A 426 17.64 -1.90 -46.31
C ILE A 426 17.54 -1.00 -47.53
N GLY A 427 18.44 -1.20 -48.48
CA GLY A 427 18.61 -0.25 -49.56
C GLY A 427 19.10 1.10 -49.00
N ASN A 428 18.30 2.16 -49.18
CA ASN A 428 18.59 3.50 -48.64
C ASN A 428 17.58 3.96 -47.56
N GLN A 429 16.87 3.02 -46.95
CA GLN A 429 15.83 3.32 -45.95
C GLN A 429 16.03 2.51 -44.67
N TRP A 430 15.87 3.17 -43.54
CA TRP A 430 15.86 2.53 -42.24
C TRP A 430 14.53 1.83 -41.99
N GLN A 431 14.56 0.53 -41.76
CA GLN A 431 13.36 -0.30 -41.54
C GLN A 431 13.44 -0.98 -40.18
N LEU A 432 12.29 -1.02 -39.50
CA LEU A 432 12.13 -1.70 -38.21
C LEU A 432 11.70 -3.13 -38.46
N GLU A 433 12.53 -4.09 -38.02
CA GLU A 433 12.32 -5.54 -38.20
C GLU A 433 12.14 -6.18 -36.83
N ALA A 434 11.15 -7.07 -36.66
CA ALA A 434 11.03 -7.89 -35.45
C ALA A 434 12.17 -8.94 -35.41
N VAL A 435 12.69 -9.23 -34.20
CA VAL A 435 13.79 -10.19 -33.97
C VAL A 435 13.23 -11.52 -33.50
#